data_14f6574384385e18fb0ab335339b0f9c
#
_entry.id   14f6574384385e18fb0ab335339b0f9c
#
_cell.length_a   1.000
_cell.length_b   1.000
_cell.length_c   1.000
_cell.angle_alpha   90.00
_cell.angle_beta   90.00
_cell.angle_gamma   90.00
#
_symmetry.space_group_name_H-M   'P 1'
#
loop_
_entity.id
_entity.type
_entity.pdbx_description
1 polymer ?
#
loop_
_entity_poly.entity_id
_entity_poly.type
_entity_poly.pdbx_seq_one_letter_code
_entity_poly.pdbx_strand_id
1 'polypeptide(L)'
;MDGGLIGQSRQEGIGRKRYSFYGSNRMTQLSLSAINAASPYTLRISELGGFDFDVEAGLTYNIALIEDYTFGDDFETYMLNVLPHSMEEYDRVRREHSVKVRKDDKIKQTVLAVLEEAMRNQNIIIDYVCLSEDERQDYRARLFEGWFNAFADQKKYRLFTTSLKVGEVTNYLGAFLRRDNELYDAFCAAFEKFDRDIHKDEPWNVTVNEY
;
A
#
# COMPACT_ATOMS: atom_id res chain seq x y z
N MET A 1 61.58 9.15 -5.05
CA MET A 1 61.24 7.76 -5.46
C MET A 1 59.87 7.50 -4.92
N ASP A 2 58.95 7.58 -5.84
CA ASP A 2 57.51 7.73 -5.59
C ASP A 2 56.84 6.37 -5.42
N GLY A 3 56.16 6.22 -4.31
CA GLY A 3 55.31 5.06 -4.05
C GLY A 3 53.85 5.42 -4.26
N GLY A 4 53.28 5.02 -5.38
CA GLY A 4 51.92 5.25 -5.76
C GLY A 4 50.91 4.56 -4.84
N LEU A 5 49.99 5.34 -4.28
CA LEU A 5 48.81 4.88 -3.57
C LEU A 5 47.71 4.47 -4.57
N ILE A 6 47.45 3.16 -4.63
CA ILE A 6 46.34 2.58 -5.36
C ILE A 6 45.07 2.85 -4.56
N GLY A 7 44.19 3.70 -5.12
CA GLY A 7 42.87 3.95 -4.56
C GLY A 7 41.99 2.71 -4.59
N GLN A 8 41.63 2.22 -3.41
CA GLN A 8 40.53 1.26 -3.26
C GLN A 8 39.21 2.01 -3.37
N SER A 9 38.49 1.79 -4.46
CA SER A 9 37.09 2.20 -4.60
C SER A 9 36.25 1.39 -3.60
N ARG A 10 35.81 2.04 -2.54
CA ARG A 10 34.74 1.55 -1.65
C ARG A 10 33.46 1.43 -2.49
N GLN A 11 33.06 0.21 -2.75
CA GLN A 11 31.66 -0.08 -3.06
C GLN A 11 30.85 0.18 -1.79
N GLU A 12 30.19 1.30 -1.74
CA GLU A 12 29.15 1.54 -0.72
C GLU A 12 27.98 0.62 -1.05
N GLY A 13 27.87 -0.45 -0.27
CA GLY A 13 26.73 -1.34 -0.30
C GLY A 13 25.47 -0.54 0.00
N ILE A 14 24.48 -0.71 -0.87
CA ILE A 14 23.11 -0.22 -0.67
C ILE A 14 22.61 -0.86 0.62
N GLY A 15 22.79 -0.12 1.72
CA GLY A 15 22.33 -0.53 3.03
C GLY A 15 20.83 -0.67 2.98
N ARG A 16 20.31 -1.86 3.22
CA ARG A 16 18.90 -2.10 3.53
C ARG A 16 18.52 -1.15 4.68
N LYS A 17 17.84 -0.06 4.36
CA LYS A 17 17.22 0.79 5.37
C LYS A 17 16.21 -0.10 6.10
N ARG A 18 16.55 -0.51 7.31
CA ARG A 18 15.55 -1.02 8.24
C ARG A 18 14.64 0.16 8.53
N TYR A 19 13.46 0.14 7.94
CA TYR A 19 12.42 1.07 8.33
C TYR A 19 12.07 0.76 9.77
N SER A 20 12.51 1.62 10.67
CA SER A 20 12.11 1.58 12.07
C SER A 20 10.66 2.07 12.12
N PHE A 21 9.71 1.16 12.35
CA PHE A 21 8.28 1.43 12.47
C PHE A 21 7.96 2.13 13.82
N TYR A 22 8.54 3.31 14.04
CA TYR A 22 8.20 4.19 15.16
C TYR A 22 7.53 5.47 14.63
N GLY A 23 6.49 5.31 13.80
CA GLY A 23 5.51 6.36 13.56
C GLY A 23 4.39 6.27 14.58
N SER A 24 3.73 7.37 14.90
CA SER A 24 2.64 7.43 15.85
C SER A 24 1.57 6.40 15.49
N ASN A 25 1.34 5.45 16.37
CA ASN A 25 0.73 4.17 16.04
C ASN A 25 -0.81 4.30 16.05
N ARG A 26 -1.40 4.87 14.99
CA ARG A 26 -2.87 4.94 14.86
C ARG A 26 -3.53 3.57 14.74
N MET A 27 -2.80 2.53 14.35
CA MET A 27 -3.32 1.16 14.37
C MET A 27 -3.78 0.76 15.78
N THR A 28 -3.22 1.35 16.84
CA THR A 28 -3.67 1.13 18.23
C THR A 28 -5.02 1.77 18.54
N GLN A 29 -5.52 2.66 17.69
CA GLN A 29 -6.84 3.30 17.86
C GLN A 29 -7.95 2.51 17.15
N LEU A 30 -7.60 1.57 16.24
CA LEU A 30 -8.58 0.73 15.56
C LEU A 30 -9.13 -0.33 16.52
N SER A 31 -10.42 -0.55 16.46
CA SER A 31 -11.08 -1.57 17.27
C SER A 31 -10.85 -2.96 16.69
N LEU A 32 -9.84 -3.67 17.22
CA LEU A 32 -9.57 -5.06 16.81
C LEU A 32 -10.79 -5.97 16.96
N SER A 33 -11.63 -5.75 17.97
CA SER A 33 -12.86 -6.52 18.16
C SER A 33 -13.88 -6.24 17.05
N ALA A 34 -14.01 -4.99 16.60
CA ALA A 34 -14.91 -4.63 15.49
C ALA A 34 -14.39 -5.21 14.16
N ILE A 35 -13.07 -5.13 13.92
CA ILE A 35 -12.44 -5.73 12.74
C ILE A 35 -12.68 -7.23 12.73
N ASN A 36 -12.40 -7.94 13.82
CA ASN A 36 -12.58 -9.39 13.93
C ASN A 36 -14.05 -9.84 13.81
N ALA A 37 -14.99 -8.98 14.15
CA ALA A 37 -16.42 -9.28 13.96
C ALA A 37 -16.84 -9.26 12.46
N ALA A 38 -16.12 -8.50 11.63
CA ALA A 38 -16.38 -8.36 10.19
C ALA A 38 -15.44 -9.18 9.31
N SER A 39 -14.28 -9.58 9.84
CA SER A 39 -13.23 -10.28 9.11
C SER A 39 -13.43 -11.80 9.12
N PRO A 40 -13.22 -12.50 7.98
CA PRO A 40 -13.25 -13.97 7.94
C PRO A 40 -12.00 -14.62 8.55
N TYR A 41 -10.86 -13.92 8.61
CA TYR A 41 -9.68 -14.34 9.35
C TYR A 41 -9.57 -13.57 10.66
N THR A 42 -9.19 -14.25 11.73
CA THR A 42 -8.96 -13.61 13.03
C THR A 42 -7.63 -12.86 13.01
N LEU A 43 -7.68 -11.56 13.27
CA LEU A 43 -6.51 -10.72 13.39
C LEU A 43 -6.01 -10.68 14.84
N ARG A 44 -4.72 -10.52 14.98
CA ARG A 44 -4.01 -10.26 16.25
C ARG A 44 -3.05 -9.09 16.07
N ILE A 45 -2.71 -8.42 17.16
CA ILE A 45 -1.68 -7.36 17.14
C ILE A 45 -0.35 -7.99 16.75
N SER A 46 0.34 -7.35 15.79
CA SER A 46 1.64 -7.79 15.31
C SER A 46 2.79 -7.14 16.07
N GLU A 47 3.85 -7.88 16.33
CA GLU A 47 5.13 -7.34 16.82
C GLU A 47 5.83 -6.45 15.79
N LEU A 48 5.50 -6.63 14.50
CA LEU A 48 6.02 -5.82 13.39
C LEU A 48 5.25 -4.50 13.20
N GLY A 49 4.21 -4.27 14.00
CA GLY A 49 3.23 -3.22 13.82
C GLY A 49 2.04 -3.69 12.97
N GLY A 50 0.88 -3.06 13.18
CA GLY A 50 -0.35 -3.47 12.50
C GLY A 50 -0.96 -4.76 13.04
N PHE A 51 -1.54 -5.56 12.16
CA PHE A 51 -2.24 -6.79 12.49
C PHE A 51 -1.75 -7.96 11.68
N ASP A 52 -1.59 -9.11 12.34
CA ASP A 52 -1.28 -10.38 11.69
C ASP A 52 -2.54 -11.25 11.59
N PHE A 53 -2.61 -12.05 10.54
CA PHE A 53 -3.60 -13.10 10.39
C PHE A 53 -3.04 -14.31 9.63
N ASP A 54 -3.51 -15.50 9.98
CA ASP A 54 -3.07 -16.73 9.36
C ASP A 54 -4.11 -17.19 8.32
N VAL A 55 -3.64 -17.56 7.12
CA VAL A 55 -4.50 -18.04 6.05
C VAL A 55 -4.49 -19.57 5.97
N GLU A 56 -5.52 -20.17 5.34
CA GLU A 56 -5.68 -21.62 5.20
C GLU A 56 -4.49 -22.31 4.51
N ALA A 57 -3.73 -21.57 3.71
CA ALA A 57 -2.52 -22.09 3.05
C ALA A 57 -1.30 -22.18 3.98
N GLY A 58 -1.44 -21.88 5.27
CA GLY A 58 -0.36 -21.93 6.26
C GLY A 58 0.61 -20.75 6.22
N LEU A 59 0.21 -19.63 5.62
CA LEU A 59 0.98 -18.39 5.60
C LEU A 59 0.42 -17.39 6.61
N THR A 60 1.29 -16.61 7.22
CA THR A 60 0.92 -15.44 8.02
C THR A 60 1.11 -14.17 7.18
N TYR A 61 0.07 -13.35 7.12
CA TYR A 61 0.10 -12.01 6.52
C TYR A 61 0.10 -10.95 7.59
N ASN A 62 0.73 -9.82 7.28
CA ASN A 62 0.65 -8.59 8.06
C ASN A 62 -0.12 -7.54 7.27
N ILE A 63 -1.03 -6.82 7.94
CA ILE A 63 -1.68 -5.60 7.44
C ILE A 63 -1.21 -4.46 8.32
N ALA A 64 -0.65 -3.41 7.72
CA ALA A 64 -0.26 -2.19 8.40
C ALA A 64 -0.76 -0.96 7.63
N LEU A 65 -1.12 0.07 8.38
CA LEU A 65 -1.33 1.43 7.89
C LEU A 65 -0.17 2.27 8.41
N ILE A 66 0.67 2.73 7.51
CA ILE A 66 1.92 3.43 7.80
C ILE A 66 1.73 4.89 7.44
N GLU A 67 2.02 5.82 8.36
CA GLU A 67 1.96 7.26 8.06
C GLU A 67 2.74 7.56 6.79
N ASP A 68 2.10 8.29 5.88
CA ASP A 68 2.68 8.72 4.62
C ASP A 68 2.51 10.22 4.41
N TYR A 69 3.52 10.84 3.81
CA TYR A 69 3.59 12.28 3.61
C TYR A 69 3.74 12.64 2.13
N THR A 70 3.46 11.72 1.23
CA THR A 70 3.58 11.89 -0.23
C THR A 70 2.80 13.10 -0.73
N PHE A 71 1.63 13.38 -0.15
CA PHE A 71 0.76 14.49 -0.54
C PHE A 71 0.91 15.74 0.33
N GLY A 72 1.76 15.70 1.36
CA GLY A 72 2.04 16.81 2.28
C GLY A 72 1.60 16.53 3.72
N ASP A 73 2.13 17.30 4.65
CA ASP A 73 1.93 17.13 6.10
C ASP A 73 0.52 17.58 6.56
N ASP A 74 -0.21 18.31 5.72
CA ASP A 74 -1.56 18.78 6.01
C ASP A 74 -2.61 17.67 5.95
N PHE A 75 -2.27 16.51 5.34
CA PHE A 75 -3.17 15.39 5.16
C PHE A 75 -2.84 14.25 6.12
N GLU A 76 -3.89 13.68 6.66
CA GLU A 76 -3.79 12.46 7.46
C GLU A 76 -3.80 11.23 6.55
N THR A 77 -2.64 10.94 5.94
CA THR A 77 -2.48 9.88 4.93
C THR A 77 -1.76 8.67 5.53
N TYR A 78 -2.25 7.48 5.17
CA TYR A 78 -1.66 6.20 5.55
C TYR A 78 -1.48 5.30 4.34
N MET A 79 -0.27 4.81 4.14
CA MET A 79 0.02 3.80 3.15
C MET A 79 -0.43 2.42 3.63
N LEU A 80 -1.29 1.79 2.85
CA LEU A 80 -1.70 0.40 3.07
C LEU A 80 -0.57 -0.55 2.69
N ASN A 81 -0.13 -1.33 3.65
CA ASN A 81 0.83 -2.40 3.44
C ASN A 81 0.19 -3.76 3.77
N VAL A 82 0.21 -4.69 2.82
CA VAL A 82 -0.31 -6.06 2.98
C VAL A 82 0.75 -7.02 2.46
N LEU A 83 1.48 -7.65 3.36
CA LEU A 83 2.61 -8.52 3.01
C LEU A 83 2.58 -9.84 3.78
N PRO A 84 3.04 -10.94 3.19
CA PRO A 84 3.36 -12.14 3.94
C PRO A 84 4.58 -11.89 4.83
N HIS A 85 4.64 -12.52 6.00
CA HIS A 85 5.78 -12.41 6.92
C HIS A 85 7.09 -12.88 6.30
N SER A 86 7.02 -13.89 5.42
CA SER A 86 8.17 -14.45 4.71
C SER A 86 7.86 -14.57 3.23
N MET A 87 8.61 -13.85 2.40
CA MET A 87 8.51 -13.98 0.94
C MET A 87 9.02 -15.33 0.45
N GLU A 88 10.03 -15.92 1.11
CA GLU A 88 10.54 -17.24 0.77
C GLU A 88 9.46 -18.31 1.01
N GLU A 89 8.78 -18.24 2.16
CA GLU A 89 7.69 -19.15 2.48
C GLU A 89 6.49 -18.96 1.55
N TYR A 90 6.15 -17.72 1.24
CA TYR A 90 5.12 -17.38 0.25
C TYR A 90 5.43 -18.00 -1.12
N ASP A 91 6.65 -17.88 -1.61
CA ASP A 91 7.06 -18.44 -2.90
C ASP A 91 7.07 -19.98 -2.89
N ARG A 92 7.43 -20.59 -1.76
CA ARG A 92 7.35 -22.05 -1.57
C ARG A 92 5.90 -22.53 -1.65
N VAL A 93 5.01 -21.97 -0.80
CA VAL A 93 3.59 -22.35 -0.73
C VAL A 93 2.88 -22.11 -2.06
N ARG A 94 3.23 -21.02 -2.74
CA ARG A 94 2.69 -20.69 -4.05
C ARG A 94 3.08 -21.72 -5.13
N ARG A 95 4.31 -22.25 -5.09
CA ARG A 95 4.75 -23.32 -6.01
C ARG A 95 4.00 -24.63 -5.74
N GLU A 96 3.79 -24.94 -4.47
CA GLU A 96 3.13 -26.18 -4.04
C GLU A 96 1.60 -26.14 -4.22
N HIS A 97 0.98 -24.97 -4.04
CA HIS A 97 -0.47 -24.78 -3.99
C HIS A 97 -0.99 -23.71 -4.96
N SER A 98 -0.46 -23.65 -6.17
CA SER A 98 -0.55 -22.56 -7.16
C SER A 98 -1.95 -21.93 -7.38
N VAL A 99 -3.04 -22.62 -7.09
CA VAL A 99 -4.41 -22.14 -7.31
C VAL A 99 -5.05 -21.56 -6.03
N LYS A 100 -4.77 -22.14 -4.86
CA LYS A 100 -5.44 -21.75 -3.59
C LYS A 100 -4.99 -20.38 -3.06
N VAL A 101 -3.70 -20.06 -3.17
CA VAL A 101 -3.15 -18.77 -2.69
C VAL A 101 -3.59 -17.59 -3.56
N ARG A 102 -3.90 -17.84 -4.84
CA ARG A 102 -4.27 -16.78 -5.80
C ARG A 102 -5.73 -16.32 -5.72
N LYS A 103 -6.61 -17.08 -5.10
CA LYS A 103 -8.06 -16.84 -5.09
C LYS A 103 -8.66 -16.85 -3.69
N ASP A 104 -7.87 -16.51 -2.69
CA ASP A 104 -8.39 -16.44 -1.33
C ASP A 104 -9.15 -15.12 -1.12
N ASP A 105 -10.44 -15.14 -1.45
CA ASP A 105 -11.33 -13.98 -1.24
C ASP A 105 -11.44 -13.57 0.23
N LYS A 106 -11.08 -14.45 1.18
CA LYS A 106 -11.06 -14.12 2.61
C LYS A 106 -9.94 -13.13 2.94
N ILE A 107 -8.78 -13.20 2.26
CA ILE A 107 -7.72 -12.19 2.41
C ILE A 107 -8.28 -10.81 2.06
N LYS A 108 -8.93 -10.68 0.89
CA LYS A 108 -9.60 -9.44 0.48
C LYS A 108 -10.57 -8.94 1.54
N GLN A 109 -11.49 -9.80 2.01
CA GLN A 109 -12.49 -9.42 3.01
C GLN A 109 -11.86 -9.00 4.34
N THR A 110 -10.74 -9.64 4.72
CA THR A 110 -9.98 -9.28 5.92
C THR A 110 -9.34 -7.89 5.79
N VAL A 111 -8.69 -7.61 4.64
CA VAL A 111 -8.13 -6.28 4.36
C VAL A 111 -9.23 -5.22 4.38
N LEU A 112 -10.36 -5.49 3.71
CA LEU A 112 -11.49 -4.57 3.67
C LEU A 112 -12.08 -4.28 5.06
N ALA A 113 -12.14 -5.27 5.96
CA ALA A 113 -12.59 -5.04 7.33
C ALA A 113 -11.67 -4.07 8.10
N VAL A 114 -10.36 -4.14 7.88
CA VAL A 114 -9.40 -3.18 8.47
C VAL A 114 -9.59 -1.78 7.89
N LEU A 115 -9.72 -1.68 6.57
CA LEU A 115 -9.93 -0.40 5.88
C LEU A 115 -11.25 0.25 6.28
N GLU A 116 -12.32 -0.54 6.41
CA GLU A 116 -13.64 -0.06 6.84
C GLU A 116 -13.60 0.52 8.26
N GLU A 117 -12.89 -0.13 9.17
CA GLU A 117 -12.68 0.38 10.52
C GLU A 117 -11.86 1.68 10.51
N ALA A 118 -10.76 1.73 9.75
CA ALA A 118 -9.93 2.92 9.62
C ALA A 118 -10.71 4.11 9.05
N MET A 119 -11.49 3.87 8.00
CA MET A 119 -12.29 4.87 7.30
C MET A 119 -13.55 5.33 8.07
N ARG A 120 -13.79 4.83 9.29
CA ARG A 120 -14.77 5.45 10.20
C ARG A 120 -14.38 6.86 10.58
N ASN A 121 -13.07 7.14 10.69
CA ASN A 121 -12.59 8.52 10.71
C ASN A 121 -12.65 9.06 9.28
N GLN A 122 -13.55 10.02 9.04
CA GLN A 122 -13.79 10.58 7.72
C GLN A 122 -12.58 11.36 7.14
N ASN A 123 -11.65 11.80 8.00
CA ASN A 123 -10.50 12.61 7.60
C ASN A 123 -9.29 11.78 7.17
N ILE A 124 -9.33 10.46 7.32
CA ILE A 124 -8.26 9.58 6.87
C ILE A 124 -8.26 9.43 5.35
N ILE A 125 -7.06 9.45 4.78
CA ILE A 125 -6.76 9.11 3.41
C ILE A 125 -5.92 7.84 3.42
N ILE A 126 -6.28 6.86 2.61
CA ILE A 126 -5.50 5.63 2.46
C ILE A 126 -4.90 5.62 1.07
N ASP A 127 -3.59 5.45 1.00
CA ASP A 127 -2.89 5.23 -0.26
C ASP A 127 -2.27 3.84 -0.35
N TYR A 128 -1.81 3.47 -1.54
CA TYR A 128 -1.06 2.26 -1.80
C TYR A 128 -0.09 2.48 -2.95
N VAL A 129 1.04 1.78 -2.89
CA VAL A 129 2.04 1.80 -3.96
C VAL A 129 2.30 0.37 -4.42
N CYS A 130 2.22 0.14 -5.74
CA CYS A 130 2.54 -1.12 -6.38
C CYS A 130 3.90 -1.00 -7.07
N LEU A 131 4.96 -1.34 -6.33
CA LEU A 131 6.33 -1.34 -6.84
C LEU A 131 6.59 -2.54 -7.73
N SER A 132 7.56 -2.39 -8.63
CA SER A 132 7.90 -3.35 -9.69
C SER A 132 8.96 -4.39 -9.33
N GLU A 133 9.38 -4.47 -8.07
CA GLU A 133 10.47 -5.35 -7.64
C GLU A 133 10.29 -6.84 -8.00
N ASP A 134 9.05 -7.30 -8.15
CA ASP A 134 8.68 -8.67 -8.48
C ASP A 134 7.89 -8.81 -9.81
N GLU A 135 7.88 -7.76 -10.63
CA GLU A 135 7.18 -7.69 -11.94
C GLU A 135 5.66 -7.91 -11.84
N ARG A 136 5.03 -7.66 -10.67
CA ARG A 136 3.60 -7.89 -10.43
C ARG A 136 2.83 -6.62 -10.08
N GLN A 137 3.42 -5.47 -10.30
CA GLN A 137 2.79 -4.18 -10.03
C GLN A 137 1.45 -4.01 -10.75
N ASP A 138 1.36 -4.40 -12.03
CA ASP A 138 0.12 -4.35 -12.82
C ASP A 138 -0.98 -5.24 -12.23
N TYR A 139 -0.60 -6.43 -11.74
CA TYR A 139 -1.55 -7.31 -11.09
C TYR A 139 -2.05 -6.73 -9.76
N ARG A 140 -1.14 -6.16 -8.95
CA ARG A 140 -1.50 -5.53 -7.67
C ARG A 140 -2.38 -4.30 -7.88
N ALA A 141 -2.05 -3.44 -8.85
CA ALA A 141 -2.86 -2.27 -9.17
C ALA A 141 -4.30 -2.68 -9.53
N ARG A 142 -4.48 -3.60 -10.48
CA ARG A 142 -5.80 -4.13 -10.83
C ARG A 142 -6.52 -4.82 -9.65
N LEU A 143 -5.76 -5.45 -8.75
CA LEU A 143 -6.31 -6.09 -7.57
C LEU A 143 -6.89 -5.06 -6.61
N PHE A 144 -6.13 -3.99 -6.29
CA PHE A 144 -6.57 -2.91 -5.41
C PHE A 144 -7.76 -2.13 -6.01
N GLU A 145 -7.69 -1.79 -7.29
CA GLU A 145 -8.82 -1.17 -8.00
C GLU A 145 -10.06 -2.06 -7.96
N GLY A 146 -9.92 -3.35 -8.23
CA GLY A 146 -11.01 -4.32 -8.15
C GLY A 146 -11.56 -4.49 -6.73
N TRP A 147 -10.72 -4.39 -5.71
CA TRP A 147 -11.18 -4.40 -4.32
C TRP A 147 -11.96 -3.14 -4.00
N PHE A 148 -11.43 -1.98 -4.36
CA PHE A 148 -12.11 -0.71 -4.17
C PHE A 148 -13.48 -0.70 -4.86
N ASN A 149 -13.55 -1.04 -6.15
CA ASN A 149 -14.78 -1.05 -6.91
C ASN A 149 -15.84 -2.04 -6.39
N ALA A 150 -15.41 -3.14 -5.77
CA ALA A 150 -16.31 -4.13 -5.18
C ALA A 150 -16.80 -3.76 -3.77
N PHE A 151 -16.03 -2.96 -3.03
CA PHE A 151 -16.29 -2.59 -1.65
C PHE A 151 -16.89 -1.20 -1.52
N ALA A 152 -16.33 -0.24 -2.25
CA ALA A 152 -16.63 1.15 -2.02
C ALA A 152 -17.97 1.55 -2.66
N ASP A 153 -18.86 2.09 -1.84
CA ASP A 153 -19.94 2.93 -2.36
C ASP A 153 -19.29 4.17 -3.00
N GLN A 154 -19.28 4.22 -4.32
CA GLN A 154 -18.71 5.32 -5.11
C GLN A 154 -19.36 6.68 -4.82
N LYS A 155 -20.56 6.69 -4.22
CA LYS A 155 -21.19 7.92 -3.71
C LYS A 155 -20.51 8.42 -2.44
N LYS A 156 -19.92 7.51 -1.67
CA LYS A 156 -19.28 7.83 -0.40
C LYS A 156 -17.77 8.01 -0.52
N TYR A 157 -17.12 7.25 -1.41
CA TYR A 157 -15.67 7.23 -1.57
C TYR A 157 -15.25 7.66 -2.97
N ARG A 158 -14.03 8.13 -3.11
CA ARG A 158 -13.35 8.37 -4.38
C ARG A 158 -12.00 7.70 -4.39
N LEU A 159 -11.66 7.04 -5.49
CA LEU A 159 -10.35 6.50 -5.80
C LEU A 159 -9.64 7.43 -6.78
N PHE A 160 -8.38 7.73 -6.50
CA PHE A 160 -7.43 8.38 -7.39
C PHE A 160 -6.37 7.36 -7.77
N THR A 161 -5.95 7.35 -9.01
CA THR A 161 -4.86 6.48 -9.48
C THR A 161 -3.94 7.24 -10.41
N THR A 162 -2.64 6.94 -10.31
CA THR A 162 -1.63 7.43 -11.23
C THR A 162 -0.55 6.38 -11.42
N SER A 163 0.30 6.56 -12.40
CA SER A 163 1.45 5.68 -12.66
C SER A 163 2.72 6.50 -12.84
N LEU A 164 3.83 5.97 -12.36
CA LEU A 164 5.15 6.57 -12.51
C LEU A 164 6.05 5.61 -13.29
N LYS A 165 6.53 6.05 -14.44
CA LYS A 165 7.50 5.29 -15.24
C LYS A 165 8.92 5.65 -14.82
N VAL A 166 9.69 4.65 -14.41
CA VAL A 166 11.10 4.78 -14.05
C VAL A 166 11.91 3.84 -14.97
N GLY A 167 12.54 4.39 -16.00
CA GLY A 167 13.17 3.60 -17.06
C GLY A 167 12.13 2.80 -17.86
N GLU A 168 12.30 1.47 -17.92
CA GLU A 168 11.37 0.54 -18.60
C GLU A 168 10.21 0.08 -17.69
N VAL A 169 10.19 0.50 -16.43
CA VAL A 169 9.29 -0.03 -15.41
C VAL A 169 8.24 0.98 -15.04
N THR A 170 6.99 0.53 -14.96
CA THR A 170 5.86 1.34 -14.49
C THR A 170 5.48 0.91 -13.07
N ASN A 171 5.45 1.87 -12.15
CA ASN A 171 4.90 1.71 -10.81
C ASN A 171 3.52 2.37 -10.75
N TYR A 172 2.64 1.87 -9.89
CA TYR A 172 1.29 2.42 -9.73
C TYR A 172 1.10 2.93 -8.31
N LEU A 173 0.44 4.06 -8.20
CA LEU A 173 0.02 4.66 -6.94
C LEU A 173 -1.49 4.89 -7.01
N GLY A 174 -2.17 4.59 -5.92
CA GLY A 174 -3.57 4.94 -5.75
C GLY A 174 -3.81 5.50 -4.37
N ALA A 175 -4.76 6.41 -4.26
CA ALA A 175 -5.23 6.95 -3.00
C ALA A 175 -6.75 6.98 -2.98
N PHE A 176 -7.36 6.69 -1.84
CA PHE A 176 -8.79 6.78 -1.68
C PHE A 176 -9.19 7.42 -0.36
N LEU A 177 -10.26 8.19 -0.40
CA LEU A 177 -10.79 8.91 0.74
C LEU A 177 -12.31 9.02 0.63
N ARG A 178 -12.93 9.41 1.74
CA ARG A 178 -14.36 9.72 1.77
C ARG A 178 -14.62 11.07 1.08
N ARG A 179 -15.75 11.18 0.38
CA ARG A 179 -16.19 12.44 -0.26
C ARG A 179 -16.64 13.50 0.75
N ASP A 180 -16.96 13.09 1.99
CA ASP A 180 -17.27 14.00 3.10
C ASP A 180 -16.05 14.28 4.01
N ASN A 181 -14.83 13.97 3.56
CA ASN A 181 -13.60 14.40 4.20
C ASN A 181 -13.51 15.94 4.15
N GLU A 182 -13.16 16.56 5.27
CA GLU A 182 -13.07 18.03 5.38
C GLU A 182 -12.03 18.64 4.43
N LEU A 183 -10.99 17.87 4.07
CA LEU A 183 -9.92 18.29 3.17
C LEU A 183 -10.09 17.70 1.75
N TYR A 184 -11.30 17.24 1.39
CA TYR A 184 -11.53 16.55 0.12
C TYR A 184 -11.05 17.36 -1.10
N ASP A 185 -11.48 18.62 -1.22
CA ASP A 185 -11.11 19.49 -2.35
C ASP A 185 -9.61 19.84 -2.35
N ALA A 186 -9.04 20.04 -1.15
CA ALA A 186 -7.61 20.29 -0.99
C ALA A 186 -6.79 19.07 -1.42
N PHE A 187 -7.24 17.86 -1.06
CA PHE A 187 -6.59 16.63 -1.48
C PHE A 187 -6.72 16.40 -2.99
N CYS A 188 -7.87 16.68 -3.59
CA CYS A 188 -8.03 16.62 -5.05
C CYS A 188 -6.97 17.48 -5.75
N ALA A 189 -6.81 18.73 -5.30
CA ALA A 189 -5.81 19.66 -5.87
C ALA A 189 -4.36 19.17 -5.63
N ALA A 190 -4.08 18.61 -4.45
CA ALA A 190 -2.76 18.06 -4.12
C ALA A 190 -2.42 16.83 -4.98
N PHE A 191 -3.37 15.92 -5.17
CA PHE A 191 -3.19 14.74 -6.02
C PHE A 191 -2.98 15.14 -7.50
N GLU A 192 -3.78 16.05 -8.03
CA GLU A 192 -3.61 16.58 -9.39
C GLU A 192 -2.26 17.29 -9.58
N LYS A 193 -1.79 18.01 -8.56
CA LYS A 193 -0.45 18.61 -8.60
C LYS A 193 0.63 17.53 -8.60
N PHE A 194 0.52 16.56 -7.72
CA PHE A 194 1.45 15.42 -7.66
C PHE A 194 1.52 14.69 -9.01
N ASP A 195 0.36 14.36 -9.59
CA ASP A 195 0.27 13.69 -10.88
C ASP A 195 0.94 14.50 -12.00
N ARG A 196 0.69 15.81 -12.08
CA ARG A 196 1.39 16.70 -13.01
C ARG A 196 2.89 16.73 -12.77
N ASP A 197 3.33 16.77 -11.52
CA ASP A 197 4.76 16.89 -11.17
C ASP A 197 5.55 15.64 -11.54
N ILE A 198 4.97 14.45 -11.41
CA ILE A 198 5.63 13.20 -11.81
C ILE A 198 5.65 12.97 -13.32
N HIS A 199 4.73 13.59 -14.08
CA HIS A 199 4.63 13.44 -15.54
C HIS A 199 5.13 14.64 -16.34
N LYS A 200 5.71 15.64 -15.70
CA LYS A 200 6.10 16.90 -16.38
C LYS A 200 7.12 16.74 -17.51
N ASP A 201 7.89 15.65 -17.51
CA ASP A 201 8.87 15.34 -18.55
C ASP A 201 8.32 14.36 -19.60
N GLU A 202 7.07 13.92 -19.47
CA GLU A 202 6.40 13.06 -20.46
C GLU A 202 5.54 13.91 -21.41
N PRO A 203 5.46 13.57 -22.73
CA PRO A 203 4.50 14.23 -23.60
C PRO A 203 3.08 13.94 -23.12
N TRP A 204 2.32 15.00 -22.85
CA TRP A 204 0.97 14.96 -22.26
C TRP A 204 0.02 13.97 -22.93
N ASN A 205 -0.23 12.86 -22.24
CA ASN A 205 -1.36 11.97 -22.48
C ASN A 205 -2.04 11.70 -21.13
N VAL A 206 -2.70 12.70 -20.58
CA VAL A 206 -3.44 12.53 -19.32
C VAL A 206 -4.74 11.82 -19.61
N THR A 207 -4.85 10.58 -19.21
CA THR A 207 -6.14 9.92 -19.01
C THR A 207 -6.42 9.91 -17.51
N VAL A 208 -6.99 10.97 -16.97
CA VAL A 208 -7.59 10.95 -15.64
C VAL A 208 -8.83 10.07 -15.73
N ASN A 209 -8.74 8.85 -15.25
CA ASN A 209 -9.89 7.97 -15.13
C ASN A 209 -10.71 8.45 -13.93
N GLU A 210 -11.75 9.24 -14.17
CA GLU A 210 -12.80 9.51 -13.20
C GLU A 210 -13.75 8.30 -13.15
N TYR A 211 -13.61 7.52 -12.09
CA TYR A 211 -14.57 6.47 -11.74
C TYR A 211 -15.45 6.89 -10.58
#